data_b2add1753269868e53d2ef9e88960262
#
_entry.id   b2add1753269868e53d2ef9e88960262
#
_cell.length_a   1.000
_cell.length_b   1.000
_cell.length_c   1.000
_cell.angle_alpha   90.00
_cell.angle_beta   90.00
_cell.angle_gamma   90.00
#
_symmetry.space_group_name_H-M   'P 1'
#
loop_
_entity.id
_entity.type
_entity.pdbx_description
1 polymer ?
#
loop_
_entity_poly.entity_id
_entity_poly.type
_entity_poly.pdbx_seq_one_letter_code
_entity_poly.pdbx_strand_id
1 'polypeptide(L)'
;LNTTSTRRANAIAFDVREKGRPVREGNSPVGKPLKDENGKTIMKPGTLKATKAIGWFIDEYQIAQVSMNITNISVTPLHVAFDEVCRAANARGVRVTGTEIVGLIPKRTLIEAGRYFLKKQERSTGISEEEIIRIAIKSMGLDELKPFKPEEKVIEYLIEADNKKKKLVDLTCTGFAEETASESPAPGGGSISAYMGALGAALGTMVANLSSHKPGWDARWEEFSDWADKGQKLMTELLHLVDEDTEAFNRIMNVFSMPKGTDEEKAARSAALQEATLYATQVPLRTMQTSFKVFEIVKAMAEQGNPNSVTDAGVGALAARSAVLGACLNVK
;
A
#
# COMPACT_ATOMS: atom_id res chain seq x y z
N LEU A 1 -23.77 2.91 -12.90
CA LEU A 1 -24.46 1.78 -13.52
C LEU A 1 -24.79 2.09 -14.99
N ASN A 2 -24.85 1.08 -15.84
CA ASN A 2 -25.30 1.24 -17.24
C ASN A 2 -26.85 1.34 -17.38
N THR A 3 -27.49 2.06 -16.50
CA THR A 3 -28.95 2.25 -16.50
C THR A 3 -29.34 3.63 -16.01
N THR A 4 -30.46 4.16 -16.48
CA THR A 4 -31.08 5.39 -15.97
C THR A 4 -32.13 5.10 -14.88
N SER A 5 -32.40 3.81 -14.59
CA SER A 5 -33.46 3.39 -13.67
C SER A 5 -33.05 3.50 -12.20
N THR A 6 -33.49 4.55 -11.53
CA THR A 6 -33.37 4.72 -10.06
C THR A 6 -33.99 3.54 -9.30
N ARG A 7 -35.08 2.94 -9.84
CA ARG A 7 -35.69 1.75 -9.22
C ARG A 7 -34.72 0.56 -9.22
N ARG A 8 -33.96 0.33 -10.30
CA ARG A 8 -32.95 -0.72 -10.37
C ARG A 8 -31.80 -0.43 -9.41
N ALA A 9 -31.30 0.80 -9.38
CA ALA A 9 -30.23 1.21 -8.45
C ALA A 9 -30.67 1.03 -6.98
N ASN A 10 -31.89 1.44 -6.61
CA ASN A 10 -32.44 1.22 -5.27
C ASN A 10 -32.58 -0.27 -4.93
N ALA A 11 -33.00 -1.10 -5.89
CA ALA A 11 -33.13 -2.53 -5.66
C ALA A 11 -31.75 -3.17 -5.38
N ILE A 12 -30.69 -2.75 -6.07
CA ILE A 12 -29.32 -3.17 -5.81
C ILE A 12 -28.85 -2.67 -4.43
N ALA A 13 -29.06 -1.38 -4.14
CA ALA A 13 -28.72 -0.78 -2.84
C ALA A 13 -29.36 -1.53 -1.65
N PHE A 14 -30.61 -1.96 -1.81
CA PHE A 14 -31.34 -2.68 -0.76
C PHE A 14 -30.88 -4.13 -0.59
N ASP A 15 -30.30 -4.74 -1.63
CA ASP A 15 -29.71 -6.07 -1.51
C ASP A 15 -28.38 -6.04 -0.76
N VAL A 16 -27.60 -4.96 -0.90
CA VAL A 16 -26.25 -4.91 -0.34
C VAL A 16 -26.19 -4.23 1.02
N ARG A 17 -26.98 -3.17 1.28
CA ARG A 17 -26.89 -2.41 2.57
C ARG A 17 -27.26 -3.27 3.76
N GLU A 18 -26.66 -3.05 4.92
CA GLU A 18 -26.87 -3.82 6.14
C GLU A 18 -28.36 -3.93 6.55
N LYS A 19 -29.11 -2.81 6.53
CA LYS A 19 -30.54 -2.81 6.85
C LYS A 19 -31.37 -3.68 5.89
N GLY A 20 -30.91 -3.86 4.65
CA GLY A 20 -31.59 -4.66 3.64
C GLY A 20 -32.91 -4.06 3.18
N ARG A 21 -33.90 -4.94 2.96
CA ARG A 21 -35.25 -4.59 2.46
C ARG A 21 -36.36 -5.18 3.32
N PRO A 22 -37.56 -4.56 3.34
CA PRO A 22 -38.75 -5.19 3.92
C PRO A 22 -39.11 -6.50 3.21
N VAL A 23 -39.47 -7.50 3.99
CA VAL A 23 -40.15 -8.71 3.47
C VAL A 23 -41.60 -8.31 3.17
N ARG A 24 -42.09 -8.73 1.99
CA ARG A 24 -43.40 -8.34 1.50
C ARG A 24 -44.26 -9.53 1.14
N GLU A 25 -45.62 -9.38 1.23
CA GLU A 25 -46.58 -10.39 0.82
C GLU A 25 -46.33 -10.82 -0.63
N GLY A 26 -46.43 -12.13 -0.87
CA GLY A 26 -46.25 -12.72 -2.20
C GLY A 26 -44.84 -12.54 -2.77
N ASN A 27 -43.87 -12.16 -1.97
CA ASN A 27 -42.51 -11.86 -2.42
C ASN A 27 -42.44 -10.78 -3.54
N SER A 28 -43.50 -9.97 -3.64
CA SER A 28 -43.69 -8.94 -4.64
C SER A 28 -43.14 -7.60 -4.24
N PRO A 29 -42.43 -6.84 -5.12
CA PRO A 29 -41.92 -5.51 -4.80
C PRO A 29 -43.01 -4.49 -4.42
N VAL A 30 -44.27 -4.75 -4.77
CA VAL A 30 -45.43 -3.89 -4.47
C VAL A 30 -46.33 -4.48 -3.37
N GLY A 31 -46.05 -5.69 -2.84
CA GLY A 31 -46.78 -6.32 -1.75
C GLY A 31 -46.68 -5.51 -0.45
N LYS A 32 -47.65 -5.65 0.46
CA LYS A 32 -47.60 -5.01 1.77
C LYS A 32 -46.43 -5.55 2.58
N PRO A 33 -45.66 -4.68 3.31
CA PRO A 33 -44.62 -5.15 4.23
C PRO A 33 -45.20 -6.07 5.31
N LEU A 34 -44.57 -7.23 5.49
CA LEU A 34 -44.90 -8.12 6.59
C LEU A 34 -44.40 -7.53 7.91
N LYS A 35 -45.22 -7.73 8.95
CA LYS A 35 -44.91 -7.26 10.31
C LYS A 35 -44.80 -8.46 11.26
N ASP A 36 -43.96 -8.34 12.26
CA ASP A 36 -43.85 -9.29 13.37
C ASP A 36 -45.00 -9.09 14.39
N GLU A 37 -45.01 -9.92 15.44
CA GLU A 37 -46.01 -9.91 16.51
C GLU A 37 -46.07 -8.53 17.25
N ASN A 38 -45.00 -7.75 17.18
CA ASN A 38 -44.87 -6.43 17.80
C ASN A 38 -45.22 -5.31 16.83
N GLY A 39 -45.72 -5.62 15.62
CA GLY A 39 -46.05 -4.64 14.60
C GLY A 39 -44.86 -4.03 13.84
N LYS A 40 -43.63 -4.52 14.10
CA LYS A 40 -42.41 -4.07 13.43
C LYS A 40 -42.25 -4.77 12.08
N THR A 41 -41.83 -4.01 11.06
CA THR A 41 -41.59 -4.55 9.73
C THR A 41 -40.46 -5.59 9.73
N ILE A 42 -40.74 -6.76 9.23
CA ILE A 42 -39.76 -7.82 9.06
C ILE A 42 -38.80 -7.43 7.93
N MET A 43 -37.51 -7.42 8.24
CA MET A 43 -36.45 -7.02 7.29
C MET A 43 -35.65 -8.25 6.87
N LYS A 44 -35.37 -8.37 5.57
CA LYS A 44 -34.35 -9.26 5.04
C LYS A 44 -33.04 -8.43 4.97
N PRO A 45 -32.03 -8.74 5.80
CA PRO A 45 -30.78 -7.98 5.78
C PRO A 45 -30.09 -8.11 4.43
N GLY A 46 -29.29 -7.11 4.07
CA GLY A 46 -28.43 -7.16 2.90
C GLY A 46 -27.14 -7.91 3.20
N THR A 47 -26.29 -7.99 2.19
CA THR A 47 -25.07 -8.83 2.21
C THR A 47 -23.89 -8.16 2.93
N LEU A 48 -23.88 -6.82 3.00
CA LEU A 48 -22.78 -6.04 3.59
C LEU A 48 -23.14 -5.55 5.00
N LYS A 49 -22.18 -5.67 5.93
CA LYS A 49 -22.26 -5.07 7.25
C LYS A 49 -21.68 -3.66 7.23
N ALA A 50 -21.95 -2.87 8.27
CA ALA A 50 -21.46 -1.49 8.42
C ALA A 50 -21.60 -0.64 7.14
N THR A 51 -22.67 -0.88 6.35
CA THR A 51 -22.87 -0.23 5.06
C THR A 51 -24.30 0.28 4.95
N LYS A 52 -24.42 1.58 4.62
CA LYS A 52 -25.67 2.22 4.19
C LYS A 52 -25.61 2.40 2.69
N ALA A 53 -26.74 2.24 1.99
CA ALA A 53 -26.78 2.45 0.55
C ALA A 53 -28.16 2.91 0.11
N ILE A 54 -28.17 3.71 -0.97
CA ILE A 54 -29.33 4.19 -1.68
C ILE A 54 -29.02 4.25 -3.17
N GLY A 55 -30.03 4.07 -4.00
CA GLY A 55 -29.93 4.29 -5.44
C GLY A 55 -30.53 5.63 -5.82
N TRP A 56 -29.86 6.38 -6.66
CA TRP A 56 -30.38 7.64 -7.19
C TRP A 56 -29.90 7.89 -8.63
N PHE A 57 -30.43 8.94 -9.26
CA PHE A 57 -30.01 9.35 -10.60
C PHE A 57 -29.06 10.53 -10.48
N ILE A 58 -28.01 10.53 -11.27
CA ILE A 58 -27.03 11.61 -11.34
C ILE A 58 -27.22 12.36 -12.65
N ASP A 59 -27.73 13.56 -12.56
CA ASP A 59 -28.02 14.40 -13.73
C ASP A 59 -26.76 14.74 -14.53
N GLU A 60 -25.63 14.98 -13.83
CA GLU A 60 -24.34 15.30 -14.47
C GLU A 60 -23.85 14.18 -15.41
N TYR A 61 -24.07 12.93 -15.04
CA TYR A 61 -23.60 11.77 -15.81
C TYR A 61 -24.73 11.04 -16.58
N GLN A 62 -25.98 11.47 -16.41
CA GLN A 62 -27.16 10.84 -17.04
C GLN A 62 -27.27 9.34 -16.75
N ILE A 63 -26.87 8.89 -15.58
CA ILE A 63 -26.89 7.49 -15.15
C ILE A 63 -27.44 7.34 -13.73
N ALA A 64 -27.92 6.13 -13.42
CA ALA A 64 -28.27 5.78 -12.05
C ALA A 64 -27.04 5.24 -11.32
N GLN A 65 -26.92 5.62 -10.04
CA GLN A 65 -25.82 5.27 -9.16
C GLN A 65 -26.33 4.55 -7.91
N VAL A 66 -25.54 3.61 -7.39
CA VAL A 66 -25.67 3.11 -6.01
C VAL A 66 -24.68 3.90 -5.16
N SER A 67 -25.19 4.83 -4.39
CA SER A 67 -24.37 5.58 -3.43
C SER A 67 -24.30 4.81 -2.12
N MET A 68 -23.08 4.66 -1.61
CA MET A 68 -22.82 3.91 -0.37
C MET A 68 -22.04 4.74 0.63
N ASN A 69 -22.38 4.53 1.91
CA ASN A 69 -21.59 5.02 3.02
C ASN A 69 -21.10 3.80 3.83
N ILE A 70 -19.82 3.47 3.68
CA ILE A 70 -19.16 2.41 4.45
C ILE A 70 -18.70 3.02 5.76
N THR A 71 -19.39 2.67 6.86
CA THR A 71 -19.14 3.26 8.18
C THR A 71 -17.97 2.60 8.92
N ASN A 72 -17.53 1.42 8.46
CA ASN A 72 -16.35 0.73 8.98
C ASN A 72 -15.68 -0.08 7.87
N ILE A 73 -14.58 0.45 7.34
CA ILE A 73 -13.80 -0.17 6.26
C ILE A 73 -13.07 -1.47 6.68
N SER A 74 -12.88 -1.69 7.98
CA SER A 74 -12.30 -2.95 8.48
C SER A 74 -13.33 -4.08 8.54
N VAL A 75 -14.63 -3.77 8.59
CA VAL A 75 -15.73 -4.75 8.56
C VAL A 75 -16.16 -5.02 7.12
N THR A 76 -16.24 -3.97 6.31
CA THR A 76 -16.56 -4.06 4.88
C THR A 76 -15.51 -3.31 4.08
N PRO A 77 -14.46 -4.01 3.62
CA PRO A 77 -13.46 -3.43 2.73
C PRO A 77 -14.07 -2.93 1.41
N LEU A 78 -13.46 -1.92 0.80
CA LEU A 78 -13.98 -1.29 -0.42
C LEU A 78 -14.17 -2.27 -1.58
N HIS A 79 -13.20 -3.15 -1.81
CA HIS A 79 -13.27 -4.17 -2.87
C HIS A 79 -14.39 -5.18 -2.65
N VAL A 80 -14.69 -5.54 -1.40
CA VAL A 80 -15.82 -6.40 -1.05
C VAL A 80 -17.15 -5.70 -1.35
N ALA A 81 -17.26 -4.43 -0.98
CA ALA A 81 -18.45 -3.63 -1.30
C ALA A 81 -18.65 -3.50 -2.81
N PHE A 82 -17.58 -3.27 -3.57
CA PHE A 82 -17.61 -3.18 -5.03
C PHE A 82 -18.07 -4.50 -5.68
N ASP A 83 -17.45 -5.61 -5.32
CA ASP A 83 -17.82 -6.93 -5.88
C ASP A 83 -19.27 -7.32 -5.55
N GLU A 84 -19.76 -7.03 -4.35
CA GLU A 84 -21.16 -7.29 -3.97
C GLU A 84 -22.14 -6.44 -4.77
N VAL A 85 -21.82 -5.18 -5.03
CA VAL A 85 -22.64 -4.34 -5.92
C VAL A 85 -22.62 -4.87 -7.35
N CYS A 86 -21.47 -5.29 -7.86
CA CYS A 86 -21.35 -5.91 -9.18
C CYS A 86 -22.21 -7.18 -9.26
N ARG A 87 -22.14 -8.05 -8.25
CA ARG A 87 -22.95 -9.29 -8.19
C ARG A 87 -24.46 -8.98 -8.17
N ALA A 88 -24.88 -8.05 -7.32
CA ALA A 88 -26.29 -7.67 -7.20
C ALA A 88 -26.82 -6.96 -8.45
N ALA A 89 -25.97 -6.20 -9.15
CA ALA A 89 -26.30 -5.55 -10.41
C ALA A 89 -26.47 -6.59 -11.53
N ASN A 90 -25.50 -7.50 -11.69
CA ASN A 90 -25.53 -8.57 -12.70
C ASN A 90 -26.76 -9.45 -12.55
N ALA A 91 -27.18 -9.79 -11.33
CA ALA A 91 -28.40 -10.54 -11.04
C ALA A 91 -29.70 -9.82 -11.50
N ARG A 92 -29.60 -8.53 -11.87
CA ARG A 92 -30.71 -7.71 -12.39
C ARG A 92 -30.53 -7.25 -13.83
N GLY A 93 -29.57 -7.82 -14.55
CA GLY A 93 -29.25 -7.43 -15.93
C GLY A 93 -28.63 -6.01 -16.01
N VAL A 94 -28.02 -5.53 -14.96
CA VAL A 94 -27.35 -4.23 -14.89
C VAL A 94 -25.86 -4.46 -14.66
N ARG A 95 -25.01 -3.65 -15.28
CA ARG A 95 -23.56 -3.67 -15.12
C ARG A 95 -23.07 -2.44 -14.36
N VAL A 96 -22.14 -2.65 -13.46
CA VAL A 96 -21.34 -1.55 -12.89
C VAL A 96 -20.32 -1.13 -13.97
N THR A 97 -20.28 0.15 -14.29
CA THR A 97 -19.38 0.72 -15.30
C THR A 97 -18.16 1.35 -14.65
N GLY A 98 -18.28 1.87 -13.43
CA GLY A 98 -17.20 2.48 -12.67
C GLY A 98 -17.64 2.85 -11.27
N THR A 99 -16.73 3.44 -10.51
CA THR A 99 -16.94 3.86 -9.13
C THR A 99 -16.37 5.27 -8.93
N GLU A 100 -17.01 6.03 -8.07
CA GLU A 100 -16.51 7.33 -7.63
C GLU A 100 -16.26 7.31 -6.12
N ILE A 101 -15.10 7.80 -5.69
CA ILE A 101 -14.81 8.05 -4.28
C ILE A 101 -15.06 9.51 -3.97
N VAL A 102 -16.05 9.76 -3.10
CA VAL A 102 -16.39 11.11 -2.61
C VAL A 102 -15.57 11.40 -1.35
N GLY A 103 -14.79 12.48 -1.39
CA GLY A 103 -13.90 12.87 -0.30
C GLY A 103 -12.54 12.16 -0.33
N LEU A 104 -11.95 11.97 0.83
CA LEU A 104 -10.63 11.39 1.02
C LEU A 104 -10.71 9.92 1.43
N ILE A 105 -9.63 9.17 1.15
CA ILE A 105 -9.54 7.74 1.44
C ILE A 105 -8.20 7.40 2.10
N PRO A 106 -8.17 6.53 3.12
CA PRO A 106 -6.92 6.00 3.66
C PRO A 106 -6.20 5.13 2.62
N LYS A 107 -4.89 5.30 2.47
CA LYS A 107 -4.02 4.56 1.54
C LYS A 107 -4.22 3.05 1.63
N ARG A 108 -4.29 2.51 2.85
CA ARG A 108 -4.49 1.07 3.09
C ARG A 108 -5.69 0.49 2.35
N THR A 109 -6.75 1.27 2.17
CA THR A 109 -7.99 0.80 1.51
C THR A 109 -7.76 0.51 0.03
N LEU A 110 -6.93 1.32 -0.66
CA LEU A 110 -6.56 1.10 -2.05
C LEU A 110 -5.54 -0.05 -2.16
N ILE A 111 -4.59 -0.14 -1.23
CA ILE A 111 -3.61 -1.23 -1.18
C ILE A 111 -4.31 -2.58 -0.98
N GLU A 112 -5.24 -2.68 -0.03
CA GLU A 112 -6.02 -3.89 0.20
C GLU A 112 -6.84 -4.28 -1.04
N ALA A 113 -7.48 -3.30 -1.69
CA ALA A 113 -8.23 -3.53 -2.92
C ALA A 113 -7.33 -3.98 -4.08
N GLY A 114 -6.19 -3.34 -4.30
CA GLY A 114 -5.25 -3.72 -5.35
C GLY A 114 -4.70 -5.14 -5.16
N ARG A 115 -4.30 -5.48 -3.94
CA ARG A 115 -3.86 -6.84 -3.58
C ARG A 115 -4.97 -7.88 -3.78
N TYR A 116 -6.20 -7.56 -3.42
CA TYR A 116 -7.35 -8.43 -3.66
C TYR A 116 -7.53 -8.74 -5.16
N PHE A 117 -7.52 -7.72 -6.01
CA PHE A 117 -7.69 -7.92 -7.46
C PHE A 117 -6.49 -8.60 -8.11
N LEU A 118 -5.27 -8.38 -7.63
CA LEU A 118 -4.09 -9.14 -8.07
C LEU A 118 -4.23 -10.63 -7.75
N LYS A 119 -4.59 -10.97 -6.50
CA LYS A 119 -4.83 -12.37 -6.09
C LYS A 119 -5.93 -13.03 -6.91
N LYS A 120 -7.01 -12.30 -7.19
CA LYS A 120 -8.12 -12.78 -8.02
C LYS A 120 -7.69 -13.09 -9.47
N GLN A 121 -6.59 -12.47 -9.92
CA GLN A 121 -5.97 -12.69 -11.23
C GLN A 121 -4.79 -13.69 -11.16
N GLU A 122 -4.54 -14.30 -10.02
CA GLU A 122 -3.36 -15.16 -9.76
C GLU A 122 -2.04 -14.45 -10.10
N ARG A 123 -1.97 -13.15 -9.73
CA ARG A 123 -0.81 -12.28 -9.97
C ARG A 123 -0.09 -11.95 -8.66
N SER A 124 1.23 -11.82 -8.75
CA SER A 124 2.05 -11.42 -7.61
C SER A 124 1.59 -10.11 -6.99
N THR A 125 1.53 -10.07 -5.67
CA THR A 125 1.27 -8.86 -4.87
C THR A 125 2.56 -8.15 -4.43
N GLY A 126 3.73 -8.74 -4.69
CA GLY A 126 5.05 -8.20 -4.36
C GLY A 126 5.56 -7.21 -5.42
N ILE A 127 4.77 -6.21 -5.72
CA ILE A 127 5.05 -5.12 -6.66
C ILE A 127 5.01 -3.77 -5.93
N SER A 128 5.37 -2.68 -6.60
CA SER A 128 5.37 -1.35 -5.99
C SER A 128 3.99 -0.93 -5.49
N GLU A 129 3.96 -0.09 -4.46
CA GLU A 129 2.72 0.49 -3.90
C GLU A 129 1.93 1.23 -4.96
N GLU A 130 2.61 2.00 -5.81
CA GLU A 130 2.00 2.74 -6.92
C GLU A 130 1.27 1.81 -7.89
N GLU A 131 1.91 0.69 -8.25
CA GLU A 131 1.32 -0.30 -9.16
C GLU A 131 0.13 -1.01 -8.52
N ILE A 132 0.17 -1.33 -7.22
CA ILE A 132 -0.97 -1.90 -6.48
C ILE A 132 -2.15 -0.93 -6.49
N ILE A 133 -1.92 0.36 -6.24
CA ILE A 133 -2.95 1.40 -6.29
C ILE A 133 -3.50 1.55 -7.71
N ARG A 134 -2.64 1.52 -8.73
CA ARG A 134 -3.06 1.55 -10.13
C ARG A 134 -4.00 0.39 -10.48
N ILE A 135 -3.68 -0.82 -10.00
CA ILE A 135 -4.56 -2.00 -10.16
C ILE A 135 -5.90 -1.80 -9.46
N ALA A 136 -5.92 -1.23 -8.25
CA ALA A 136 -7.16 -0.91 -7.54
C ALA A 136 -8.04 0.08 -8.35
N ILE A 137 -7.44 1.16 -8.85
CA ILE A 137 -8.11 2.18 -9.67
C ILE A 137 -8.73 1.55 -10.90
N LYS A 138 -7.96 0.77 -11.67
CA LYS A 138 -8.44 0.13 -12.89
C LYS A 138 -9.50 -0.94 -12.63
N SER A 139 -9.32 -1.76 -11.60
CA SER A 139 -10.26 -2.86 -11.29
C SER A 139 -11.62 -2.36 -10.84
N MET A 140 -11.67 -1.26 -10.12
CA MET A 140 -12.91 -0.65 -9.65
C MET A 140 -13.43 0.45 -10.58
N GLY A 141 -12.71 0.81 -11.64
CA GLY A 141 -13.08 1.89 -12.55
C GLY A 141 -13.21 3.25 -11.86
N LEU A 142 -12.23 3.59 -10.98
CA LEU A 142 -12.25 4.86 -10.25
C LEU A 142 -11.97 6.07 -11.15
N ASP A 143 -11.36 5.85 -12.30
CA ASP A 143 -11.03 6.85 -13.32
C ASP A 143 -12.01 6.89 -14.51
N GLU A 144 -13.15 6.18 -14.41
CA GLU A 144 -14.14 6.08 -15.50
C GLU A 144 -14.90 7.40 -15.75
N LEU A 145 -15.28 8.10 -14.69
CA LEU A 145 -16.04 9.34 -14.79
C LEU A 145 -15.13 10.58 -14.84
N LYS A 146 -14.08 10.58 -14.03
CA LYS A 146 -13.06 11.64 -13.91
C LYS A 146 -11.72 11.00 -13.58
N PRO A 147 -10.59 11.59 -14.00
CA PRO A 147 -9.28 11.10 -13.61
C PRO A 147 -9.16 10.98 -12.08
N PHE A 148 -8.81 9.81 -11.58
CA PHE A 148 -8.55 9.60 -10.18
C PHE A 148 -7.06 9.86 -9.90
N LYS A 149 -6.78 10.87 -9.09
CA LYS A 149 -5.43 11.28 -8.71
C LYS A 149 -5.17 10.90 -7.27
N PRO A 150 -4.37 9.85 -7.01
CA PRO A 150 -4.07 9.42 -5.64
C PRO A 150 -3.51 10.54 -4.75
N GLU A 151 -2.66 11.39 -5.29
CA GLU A 151 -2.05 12.53 -4.61
C GLU A 151 -3.06 13.57 -4.09
N GLU A 152 -4.26 13.64 -4.68
CA GLU A 152 -5.33 14.55 -4.26
C GLU A 152 -6.39 13.86 -3.38
N LYS A 153 -6.39 12.53 -3.30
CA LYS A 153 -7.44 11.73 -2.66
C LYS A 153 -6.97 10.89 -1.48
N VAL A 154 -5.70 10.49 -1.47
CA VAL A 154 -5.14 9.63 -0.43
C VAL A 154 -4.63 10.49 0.72
N ILE A 155 -5.14 10.24 1.93
CA ILE A 155 -4.85 11.03 3.13
C ILE A 155 -3.35 11.09 3.40
N GLU A 156 -2.66 9.94 3.35
CA GLU A 156 -1.24 9.82 3.64
C GLU A 156 -0.40 10.63 2.64
N TYR A 157 -0.77 10.64 1.37
CA TYR A 157 -0.04 11.43 0.35
C TYR A 157 -0.22 12.94 0.54
N LEU A 158 -1.39 13.39 0.99
CA LEU A 158 -1.61 14.80 1.33
C LEU A 158 -0.76 15.22 2.53
N ILE A 159 -0.67 14.38 3.56
CA ILE A 159 0.18 14.64 4.74
C ILE A 159 1.66 14.66 4.34
N GLU A 160 2.10 13.73 3.48
CA GLU A 160 3.48 13.69 2.98
C GLU A 160 3.82 14.92 2.12
N ALA A 161 2.86 15.41 1.31
CA ALA A 161 3.06 16.61 0.49
C ALA A 161 3.26 17.88 1.31
N ASP A 162 2.62 17.99 2.49
CA ASP A 162 2.81 19.12 3.41
C ASP A 162 4.17 19.07 4.12
N ASN A 163 4.77 17.88 4.25
CA ASN A 163 6.05 17.63 4.94
C ASN A 163 7.26 17.56 3.98
N LYS A 164 7.30 18.33 2.91
CA LYS A 164 8.31 18.28 1.85
C LYS A 164 9.74 18.55 2.37
N LYS A 165 10.38 17.55 2.96
CA LYS A 165 11.85 17.46 3.01
C LYS A 165 12.33 16.80 1.72
N LYS A 166 13.40 17.34 1.11
CA LYS A 166 14.09 16.64 0.01
C LYS A 166 14.66 15.34 0.57
N LYS A 167 14.25 14.22 0.00
CA LYS A 167 14.77 12.89 0.36
C LYS A 167 15.88 12.51 -0.61
N LEU A 168 16.89 11.81 -0.13
CA LEU A 168 17.96 11.25 -0.98
C LEU A 168 17.41 10.22 -1.97
N VAL A 169 16.42 9.44 -1.55
CA VAL A 169 15.78 8.40 -2.40
C VAL A 169 14.98 8.98 -3.56
N ASP A 170 14.64 10.29 -3.54
CA ASP A 170 13.94 10.97 -4.63
C ASP A 170 14.90 11.47 -5.73
N LEU A 171 16.20 11.36 -5.51
CA LEU A 171 17.21 11.74 -6.50
C LEU A 171 17.26 10.73 -7.65
N THR A 172 17.59 11.21 -8.84
CA THR A 172 17.96 10.30 -9.94
C THR A 172 19.22 9.51 -9.59
N CYS A 173 19.46 8.37 -10.23
CA CYS A 173 20.72 7.62 -10.03
C CYS A 173 21.96 8.50 -10.23
N THR A 174 21.96 9.37 -11.24
CA THR A 174 23.04 10.33 -11.50
C THR A 174 23.14 11.34 -10.37
N GLY A 175 22.02 11.97 -9.99
CA GLY A 175 22.00 12.97 -8.91
C GLY A 175 22.42 12.41 -7.56
N PHE A 176 22.04 11.16 -7.25
CA PHE A 176 22.48 10.51 -6.03
C PHE A 176 24.01 10.24 -6.02
N ALA A 177 24.57 9.82 -7.15
CA ALA A 177 26.01 9.62 -7.29
C ALA A 177 26.78 10.93 -7.21
N GLU A 178 26.30 12.00 -7.86
CA GLU A 178 26.90 13.34 -7.82
C GLU A 178 26.86 13.94 -6.42
N GLU A 179 25.73 13.83 -5.71
CA GLU A 179 25.61 14.27 -4.31
C GLU A 179 26.56 13.50 -3.40
N THR A 180 26.70 12.17 -3.60
CA THR A 180 27.66 11.34 -2.86
C THR A 180 29.10 11.75 -3.10
N ALA A 181 29.42 12.23 -4.32
CA ALA A 181 30.78 12.65 -4.70
C ALA A 181 31.11 14.09 -4.28
N SER A 182 30.13 14.83 -3.76
CA SER A 182 30.28 16.23 -3.39
C SER A 182 30.93 16.41 -2.01
N GLU A 183 31.10 17.65 -1.57
CA GLU A 183 31.51 17.99 -0.19
C GLU A 183 30.35 17.92 0.81
N SER A 184 29.15 17.48 0.39
CA SER A 184 28.00 17.29 1.27
C SER A 184 28.30 16.23 2.33
N PRO A 185 27.91 16.44 3.60
CA PRO A 185 28.07 15.45 4.64
C PRO A 185 27.18 14.21 4.48
N ALA A 186 26.20 14.27 3.59
CA ALA A 186 25.27 13.19 3.24
C ALA A 186 24.96 13.22 1.72
N PRO A 187 24.79 12.03 1.06
CA PRO A 187 24.78 10.69 1.65
C PRO A 187 26.19 10.17 2.03
N GLY A 188 26.29 9.55 3.20
CA GLY A 188 27.50 8.90 3.67
C GLY A 188 27.50 7.38 3.47
N GLY A 189 28.48 6.69 4.09
CA GLY A 189 28.63 5.23 4.00
C GLY A 189 27.41 4.45 4.53
N GLY A 190 26.69 4.97 5.51
CA GLY A 190 25.46 4.36 6.04
C GLY A 190 24.32 4.38 5.03
N SER A 191 24.03 5.56 4.45
CA SER A 191 23.03 5.72 3.39
C SER A 191 23.36 4.86 2.17
N ILE A 192 24.65 4.80 1.74
CA ILE A 192 25.08 3.92 0.64
C ILE A 192 24.88 2.46 0.97
N SER A 193 25.20 2.03 2.20
CA SER A 193 24.99 0.65 2.65
C SER A 193 23.50 0.26 2.61
N ALA A 194 22.61 1.15 3.07
CA ALA A 194 21.17 0.94 3.01
C ALA A 194 20.68 0.82 1.57
N TYR A 195 21.16 1.67 0.66
CA TYR A 195 20.78 1.62 -0.74
C TYR A 195 21.27 0.35 -1.45
N MET A 196 22.50 -0.09 -1.19
CA MET A 196 23.00 -1.39 -1.69
C MET A 196 22.13 -2.56 -1.21
N GLY A 197 21.71 -2.55 0.06
CA GLY A 197 20.79 -3.54 0.60
C GLY A 197 19.43 -3.51 -0.10
N ALA A 198 18.90 -2.32 -0.38
CA ALA A 198 17.65 -2.14 -1.12
C ALA A 198 17.74 -2.70 -2.55
N LEU A 199 18.84 -2.46 -3.25
CA LEU A 199 19.07 -3.02 -4.59
C LEU A 199 19.20 -4.55 -4.55
N GLY A 200 19.82 -5.11 -3.52
CA GLY A 200 19.88 -6.55 -3.30
C GLY A 200 18.49 -7.17 -3.11
N ALA A 201 17.65 -6.53 -2.28
CA ALA A 201 16.26 -6.92 -2.07
C ALA A 201 15.43 -6.78 -3.36
N ALA A 202 15.65 -5.71 -4.12
CA ALA A 202 14.98 -5.47 -5.41
C ALA A 202 15.26 -6.59 -6.41
N LEU A 203 16.52 -7.02 -6.55
CA LEU A 203 16.90 -8.14 -7.44
C LEU A 203 16.23 -9.46 -6.99
N GLY A 204 16.24 -9.77 -5.70
CA GLY A 204 15.53 -10.95 -5.19
C GLY A 204 14.03 -10.89 -5.47
N THR A 205 13.41 -9.71 -5.30
CA THR A 205 11.99 -9.45 -5.61
C THR A 205 11.72 -9.61 -7.10
N MET A 206 12.59 -9.11 -7.96
CA MET A 206 12.47 -9.25 -9.41
C MET A 206 12.46 -10.73 -9.82
N VAL A 207 13.41 -11.53 -9.31
CA VAL A 207 13.46 -12.97 -9.63
C VAL A 207 12.20 -13.68 -9.15
N ALA A 208 11.68 -13.34 -7.97
CA ALA A 208 10.44 -13.89 -7.45
C ALA A 208 9.24 -13.53 -8.35
N ASN A 209 9.11 -12.26 -8.77
CA ASN A 209 8.07 -11.83 -9.68
C ASN A 209 8.15 -12.52 -11.05
N LEU A 210 9.35 -12.65 -11.63
CA LEU A 210 9.55 -13.38 -12.88
C LEU A 210 9.20 -14.87 -12.74
N SER A 211 9.44 -15.47 -11.58
CA SER A 211 9.09 -16.85 -11.29
C SER A 211 7.58 -17.05 -11.12
N SER A 212 6.91 -16.12 -10.44
CA SER A 212 5.46 -16.13 -10.23
C SER A 212 4.66 -16.11 -11.55
N HIS A 213 5.25 -15.55 -12.62
CA HIS A 213 4.57 -15.41 -13.92
C HIS A 213 5.21 -16.26 -15.02
N LYS A 214 6.07 -17.22 -14.64
CA LYS A 214 6.72 -18.09 -15.60
C LYS A 214 5.71 -19.09 -16.18
N PRO A 215 5.54 -19.17 -17.51
CA PRO A 215 4.66 -20.15 -18.14
C PRO A 215 4.95 -21.57 -17.67
N GLY A 216 3.91 -22.31 -17.29
CA GLY A 216 3.99 -23.65 -16.75
C GLY A 216 4.29 -23.75 -15.25
N TRP A 217 4.41 -22.60 -14.56
CA TRP A 217 4.58 -22.52 -13.13
C TRP A 217 3.35 -21.91 -12.41
N ASP A 218 2.23 -21.87 -13.12
CA ASP A 218 0.98 -21.21 -12.64
C ASP A 218 0.54 -21.72 -11.25
N ALA A 219 0.73 -23.01 -10.96
CA ALA A 219 0.40 -23.59 -9.65
C ALA A 219 1.29 -23.07 -8.49
N ARG A 220 2.41 -22.42 -8.79
CA ARG A 220 3.37 -21.88 -7.81
C ARG A 220 3.35 -20.36 -7.71
N TRP A 221 2.40 -19.69 -8.36
CA TRP A 221 2.36 -18.22 -8.41
C TRP A 221 2.32 -17.60 -7.00
N GLU A 222 1.56 -18.20 -6.08
CA GLU A 222 1.39 -17.69 -4.71
C GLU A 222 2.69 -17.81 -3.91
N GLU A 223 3.40 -18.94 -4.02
CA GLU A 223 4.69 -19.15 -3.36
C GLU A 223 5.70 -18.04 -3.75
N PHE A 224 5.81 -17.76 -5.04
CA PHE A 224 6.72 -16.71 -5.51
C PHE A 224 6.20 -15.29 -5.22
N SER A 225 4.89 -15.10 -5.20
CA SER A 225 4.28 -13.85 -4.75
C SER A 225 4.63 -13.54 -3.30
N ASP A 226 4.63 -14.54 -2.42
CA ASP A 226 5.01 -14.38 -1.01
C ASP A 226 6.48 -13.98 -0.85
N TRP A 227 7.38 -14.59 -1.64
CA TRP A 227 8.78 -14.17 -1.69
C TRP A 227 8.94 -12.74 -2.20
N ALA A 228 8.21 -12.37 -3.24
CA ALA A 228 8.22 -11.01 -3.77
C ALA A 228 7.70 -9.99 -2.76
N ASP A 229 6.61 -10.29 -2.05
CA ASP A 229 6.07 -9.45 -0.97
C ASP A 229 7.09 -9.24 0.17
N LYS A 230 7.81 -10.30 0.54
CA LYS A 230 8.87 -10.22 1.55
C LYS A 230 10.02 -9.32 1.08
N GLY A 231 10.44 -9.48 -0.17
CA GLY A 231 11.49 -8.66 -0.76
C GLY A 231 11.09 -7.19 -0.90
N GLN A 232 9.87 -6.93 -1.31
CA GLN A 232 9.32 -5.56 -1.40
C GLN A 232 9.33 -4.84 -0.05
N LYS A 233 8.98 -5.54 1.04
CA LYS A 233 9.02 -4.98 2.39
C LYS A 233 10.43 -4.63 2.83
N LEU A 234 11.39 -5.53 2.60
CA LEU A 234 12.81 -5.28 2.94
C LEU A 234 13.38 -4.13 2.11
N MET A 235 13.06 -4.08 0.81
CA MET A 235 13.49 -2.98 -0.07
C MET A 235 12.94 -1.64 0.44
N THR A 236 11.66 -1.57 0.77
CA THR A 236 11.03 -0.34 1.27
C THR A 236 11.64 0.11 2.60
N GLU A 237 11.89 -0.82 3.53
CA GLU A 237 12.56 -0.52 4.82
C GLU A 237 13.97 0.01 4.59
N LEU A 238 14.74 -0.61 3.69
CA LEU A 238 16.11 -0.19 3.39
C LEU A 238 16.16 1.17 2.69
N LEU A 239 15.22 1.46 1.80
CA LEU A 239 15.08 2.80 1.20
C LEU A 239 14.76 3.86 2.25
N HIS A 240 13.91 3.54 3.23
CA HIS A 240 13.66 4.46 4.34
C HIS A 240 14.93 4.71 5.17
N LEU A 241 15.75 3.68 5.40
CA LEU A 241 17.01 3.79 6.15
C LEU A 241 18.06 4.65 5.42
N VAL A 242 17.98 4.84 4.11
CA VAL A 242 18.85 5.77 3.37
C VAL A 242 18.70 7.19 3.89
N ASP A 243 17.47 7.67 4.04
CA ASP A 243 17.18 9.03 4.53
C ASP A 243 17.34 9.13 6.05
N GLU A 244 16.96 8.06 6.77
CA GLU A 244 17.07 8.03 8.23
C GLU A 244 18.52 8.12 8.71
N ASP A 245 19.48 7.56 7.97
CA ASP A 245 20.92 7.70 8.23
C ASP A 245 21.36 9.17 8.20
N THR A 246 20.92 9.92 7.19
CA THR A 246 21.15 11.36 7.10
C THR A 246 20.47 12.13 8.24
N GLU A 247 19.24 11.77 8.60
CA GLU A 247 18.55 12.40 9.73
C GLU A 247 19.29 12.13 11.07
N ALA A 248 19.81 10.93 11.25
CA ALA A 248 20.59 10.58 12.44
C ALA A 248 21.87 11.42 12.56
N PHE A 249 22.57 11.61 11.45
CA PHE A 249 23.72 12.50 11.38
C PHE A 249 23.34 13.95 11.71
N ASN A 250 22.28 14.46 11.12
CA ASN A 250 21.79 15.83 11.35
C ASN A 250 21.41 16.06 12.83
N ARG A 251 20.89 15.05 13.54
CA ARG A 251 20.63 15.16 14.99
C ARG A 251 21.90 15.42 15.78
N ILE A 252 23.01 14.75 15.47
CA ILE A 252 24.30 15.00 16.10
C ILE A 252 24.77 16.44 15.82
N MET A 253 24.68 16.87 14.56
CA MET A 253 25.09 18.24 14.17
C MET A 253 24.26 19.31 14.90
N ASN A 254 22.96 19.09 15.09
CA ASN A 254 22.10 20.00 15.83
C ASN A 254 22.50 20.12 17.30
N VAL A 255 23.00 19.06 17.95
CA VAL A 255 23.49 19.10 19.31
C VAL A 255 24.73 20.01 19.43
N PHE A 256 25.58 20.06 18.41
CA PHE A 256 26.73 20.94 18.43
C PHE A 256 26.36 22.43 18.43
N SER A 257 25.18 22.80 17.96
CA SER A 257 24.63 24.16 17.99
C SER A 257 23.93 24.54 19.31
N MET A 258 23.75 23.59 20.24
CA MET A 258 23.09 23.85 21.52
C MET A 258 23.93 24.75 22.41
N PRO A 259 23.29 25.60 23.27
CA PRO A 259 23.95 26.41 24.25
C PRO A 259 24.86 25.61 25.20
N LYS A 260 25.93 26.23 25.67
CA LYS A 260 26.94 25.60 26.57
C LYS A 260 27.50 26.56 27.64
N GLY A 261 26.77 27.64 27.95
CA GLY A 261 27.22 28.69 28.89
C GLY A 261 27.07 28.31 30.34
N THR A 262 25.95 27.71 30.74
CA THR A 262 25.68 27.27 32.11
C THR A 262 25.95 25.78 32.33
N ASP A 263 25.99 25.32 33.57
CA ASP A 263 26.21 23.92 33.88
C ASP A 263 24.97 23.06 33.53
N GLU A 264 23.75 23.62 33.64
CA GLU A 264 22.52 22.99 33.19
C GLU A 264 22.53 22.83 31.65
N GLU A 265 22.97 23.85 30.91
CA GLU A 265 23.09 23.78 29.46
C GLU A 265 24.11 22.73 29.01
N LYS A 266 25.25 22.64 29.69
CA LYS A 266 26.25 21.60 29.41
C LYS A 266 25.71 20.20 29.69
N ALA A 267 24.99 20.01 30.81
CA ALA A 267 24.39 18.72 31.15
C ALA A 267 23.32 18.33 30.12
N ALA A 268 22.43 19.23 29.72
CA ALA A 268 21.42 19.01 28.72
C ALA A 268 22.05 18.66 27.37
N ARG A 269 23.09 19.39 26.93
CA ARG A 269 23.81 19.11 25.68
C ARG A 269 24.53 17.75 25.72
N SER A 270 25.12 17.37 26.87
CA SER A 270 25.74 16.04 27.00
C SER A 270 24.75 14.91 26.89
N ALA A 271 23.57 15.04 27.53
CA ALA A 271 22.50 14.05 27.43
C ALA A 271 21.98 13.94 25.99
N ALA A 272 21.72 15.07 25.33
CA ALA A 272 21.27 15.10 23.93
C ALA A 272 22.32 14.48 22.97
N LEU A 273 23.62 14.69 23.23
CA LEU A 273 24.70 14.10 22.45
C LEU A 273 24.70 12.56 22.57
N GLN A 274 24.55 12.05 23.81
CA GLN A 274 24.47 10.60 24.02
C GLN A 274 23.27 9.96 23.32
N GLU A 275 22.11 10.60 23.41
CA GLU A 275 20.90 10.13 22.72
C GLU A 275 21.07 10.14 21.20
N ALA A 276 21.57 11.25 20.64
CA ALA A 276 21.82 11.38 19.21
C ALA A 276 22.85 10.35 18.69
N THR A 277 23.92 10.12 19.47
CA THR A 277 24.97 9.13 19.13
C THR A 277 24.41 7.71 19.17
N LEU A 278 23.62 7.38 20.20
CA LEU A 278 22.96 6.08 20.29
C LEU A 278 22.05 5.84 19.08
N TYR A 279 21.24 6.83 18.73
CA TYR A 279 20.36 6.74 17.55
C TYR A 279 21.17 6.56 16.26
N ALA A 280 22.24 7.34 16.07
CA ALA A 280 23.12 7.24 14.90
C ALA A 280 23.84 5.89 14.79
N THR A 281 23.99 5.16 15.90
CA THR A 281 24.52 3.78 15.91
C THR A 281 23.42 2.75 15.61
N GLN A 282 22.20 3.01 16.07
CA GLN A 282 21.06 2.10 15.85
C GLN A 282 20.63 2.03 14.39
N VAL A 283 20.71 3.12 13.64
CA VAL A 283 20.32 3.16 12.22
C VAL A 283 21.17 2.21 11.36
N PRO A 284 22.52 2.30 11.34
CA PRO A 284 23.34 1.35 10.58
C PRO A 284 23.22 -0.09 11.12
N LEU A 285 22.97 -0.30 12.42
CA LEU A 285 22.70 -1.62 12.96
C LEU A 285 21.42 -2.22 12.36
N ARG A 286 20.35 -1.44 12.25
CA ARG A 286 19.11 -1.86 11.57
C ARG A 286 19.37 -2.12 10.09
N THR A 287 20.13 -1.27 9.43
CA THR A 287 20.54 -1.47 8.03
C THR A 287 21.24 -2.82 7.84
N MET A 288 22.19 -3.14 8.74
CA MET A 288 22.89 -4.43 8.72
C MET A 288 21.92 -5.61 8.91
N GLN A 289 21.04 -5.53 9.92
CA GLN A 289 20.08 -6.59 10.23
C GLN A 289 19.06 -6.80 9.10
N THR A 290 18.54 -5.72 8.52
CA THR A 290 17.56 -5.78 7.43
C THR A 290 18.21 -6.28 6.14
N SER A 291 19.44 -5.83 5.83
CA SER A 291 20.21 -6.33 4.68
C SER A 291 20.57 -7.82 4.83
N PHE A 292 20.81 -8.30 6.06
CA PHE A 292 21.06 -9.72 6.30
C PHE A 292 19.85 -10.60 5.96
N LYS A 293 18.63 -10.12 6.21
CA LYS A 293 17.38 -10.84 5.85
C LYS A 293 17.22 -10.99 4.34
N VAL A 294 17.86 -10.15 3.52
CA VAL A 294 17.82 -10.24 2.05
C VAL A 294 18.41 -11.57 1.56
N PHE A 295 19.41 -12.13 2.27
CA PHE A 295 20.03 -13.41 1.90
C PHE A 295 19.02 -14.55 1.84
N GLU A 296 17.98 -14.56 2.67
CA GLU A 296 16.95 -15.59 2.65
C GLU A 296 16.22 -15.59 1.30
N ILE A 297 15.90 -14.40 0.78
CA ILE A 297 15.17 -14.24 -0.47
C ILE A 297 16.07 -14.62 -1.66
N VAL A 298 17.27 -14.03 -1.75
CA VAL A 298 18.16 -14.28 -2.89
C VAL A 298 18.64 -15.75 -2.92
N LYS A 299 18.79 -16.41 -1.76
CA LYS A 299 19.06 -17.84 -1.66
C LYS A 299 17.88 -18.65 -2.21
N ALA A 300 16.67 -18.41 -1.73
CA ALA A 300 15.48 -19.10 -2.21
C ALA A 300 15.32 -18.91 -3.74
N MET A 301 15.57 -17.70 -4.23
CA MET A 301 15.49 -17.41 -5.67
C MET A 301 16.60 -18.06 -6.49
N ALA A 302 17.78 -18.22 -5.94
CA ALA A 302 18.86 -18.97 -6.59
C ALA A 302 18.57 -20.48 -6.67
N GLU A 303 17.93 -21.04 -5.65
CA GLU A 303 17.66 -22.49 -5.54
C GLU A 303 16.37 -22.90 -6.29
N GLN A 304 15.34 -22.08 -6.27
CA GLN A 304 13.98 -22.47 -6.71
C GLN A 304 13.35 -21.50 -7.72
N GLY A 305 13.93 -20.32 -7.91
CA GLY A 305 13.44 -19.30 -8.83
C GLY A 305 13.68 -19.65 -10.29
N ASN A 306 13.32 -18.72 -11.18
CA ASN A 306 13.53 -18.86 -12.61
C ASN A 306 15.02 -19.06 -12.93
N PRO A 307 15.42 -20.22 -13.51
CA PRO A 307 16.83 -20.49 -13.80
C PRO A 307 17.51 -19.44 -14.69
N ASN A 308 16.74 -18.74 -15.54
CA ASN A 308 17.28 -17.70 -16.41
C ASN A 308 17.69 -16.43 -15.63
N SER A 309 17.28 -16.31 -14.36
CA SER A 309 17.54 -15.15 -13.49
C SER A 309 18.40 -15.51 -12.27
N VAL A 310 19.06 -16.68 -12.26
CA VAL A 310 19.92 -17.09 -11.15
C VAL A 310 21.09 -16.12 -10.94
N THR A 311 21.62 -15.54 -12.01
CA THR A 311 22.69 -14.54 -11.94
C THR A 311 22.25 -13.26 -11.25
N ASP A 312 20.99 -12.84 -11.42
CA ASP A 312 20.42 -11.68 -10.74
C ASP A 312 20.30 -11.93 -9.23
N ALA A 313 19.90 -13.13 -8.82
CA ALA A 313 19.91 -13.54 -7.42
C ALA A 313 21.35 -13.51 -6.85
N GLY A 314 22.34 -13.94 -7.64
CA GLY A 314 23.76 -13.87 -7.28
C GLY A 314 24.26 -12.44 -7.08
N VAL A 315 23.94 -11.53 -8.00
CA VAL A 315 24.25 -10.09 -7.87
C VAL A 315 23.54 -9.49 -6.66
N GLY A 316 22.27 -9.88 -6.42
CA GLY A 316 21.53 -9.50 -5.23
C GLY A 316 22.22 -9.90 -3.93
N ALA A 317 22.79 -11.11 -3.88
CA ALA A 317 23.58 -11.60 -2.74
C ALA A 317 24.86 -10.79 -2.53
N LEU A 318 25.57 -10.42 -3.60
CA LEU A 318 26.76 -9.56 -3.51
C LEU A 318 26.41 -8.17 -2.99
N ALA A 319 25.33 -7.57 -3.46
CA ALA A 319 24.83 -6.28 -3.00
C ALA A 319 24.45 -6.34 -1.50
N ALA A 320 23.70 -7.35 -1.09
CA ALA A 320 23.33 -7.56 0.33
C ALA A 320 24.58 -7.77 1.22
N ARG A 321 25.59 -8.52 0.74
CA ARG A 321 26.84 -8.71 1.46
C ARG A 321 27.59 -7.38 1.66
N SER A 322 27.69 -6.58 0.60
CA SER A 322 28.33 -5.27 0.68
C SER A 322 27.57 -4.33 1.63
N ALA A 323 26.25 -4.36 1.62
CA ALA A 323 25.40 -3.60 2.54
C ALA A 323 25.64 -3.99 4.02
N VAL A 324 25.66 -5.29 4.34
CA VAL A 324 25.93 -5.79 5.71
C VAL A 324 27.32 -5.36 6.18
N LEU A 325 28.35 -5.54 5.36
CA LEU A 325 29.72 -5.17 5.72
C LEU A 325 29.88 -3.66 5.84
N GLY A 326 29.32 -2.88 4.90
CA GLY A 326 29.37 -1.42 4.94
C GLY A 326 28.63 -0.85 6.16
N ALA A 327 27.42 -1.34 6.45
CA ALA A 327 26.70 -0.94 7.66
C ALA A 327 27.45 -1.30 8.96
N CYS A 328 28.12 -2.44 9.00
CA CYS A 328 28.97 -2.84 10.14
C CYS A 328 30.11 -1.86 10.40
N LEU A 329 30.69 -1.25 9.36
CA LEU A 329 31.71 -0.22 9.52
C LEU A 329 31.17 1.08 10.16
N ASN A 330 29.89 1.38 9.94
CA ASN A 330 29.23 2.55 10.52
C ASN A 330 28.68 2.30 11.93
N VAL A 331 28.59 1.06 12.40
CA VAL A 331 28.25 0.71 13.79
C VAL A 331 29.46 0.86 14.71
N LYS A 332 30.69 0.63 14.19
CA LYS A 332 31.96 0.72 14.96
C LYS A 332 32.41 2.15 15.16
#